data_a726d1b5be5405190459697adf9d1ad1
#
_entry.id   a726d1b5be5405190459697adf9d1ad1
#
_cell.length_a   1.000
_cell.length_b   1.000
_cell.length_c   1.000
_cell.angle_alpha   90.00
_cell.angle_beta   90.00
_cell.angle_gamma   90.00
#
_symmetry.space_group_name_H-M   'P 1'
#
loop_
_entity.id
_entity.type
_entity.pdbx_description
1 polymer ?
#
loop_
_entity_poly.entity_id
_entity_poly.type
_entity_poly.pdbx_seq_one_letter_code
_entity_poly.pdbx_strand_id
1 'polypeptide(L)'
;MRYFKIMVTAVALALTCITSGAQQVDSSALKALDAKLDEYVRALESIRPEDQKQDCAAIIESCTDSIVRQHVALKLYADYMASPVMGAEAVAIDIADKWFFTGKVKMKTDIDLMNARIFADFNRSSLIGEPAPALTMEDSRGDSLTLFGAPSKRYSILYFYDTGCPDCLVTSVMLRTSLSLSKHPLELYAVYAGADSLSWREYRDKRLDIKSPMVDVHHLWDPEVKSDFQLKYGVLKTPQMFLIGKDNVILGRRLDVPALESMLANIYASDDYKYGSDESNALLDRIFGSLGDDFKVDDVNALTDRIASQSLPDVAAFKETLGDVFYWMSDKYDGRYKEADKYLIDKYILSRPDIWETPADTVNVIGYAKTMSDLLSRSMPGSVLPALKVYGTMASGGVPDSILSASELPSEAVKVNARSRVWNLRRLPSDTFIFFFDTKCQHCRESLVALTKLMCANRKMRVLFISLYDDSAVRRGVSPLESVLDSFDLQLLPMTVKVGKKGIAGERYVDFVRMAGNTFGDKGK
;
A
#
# COMPACT_ATOMS: atom_id res chain seq x y z
N MET A 1 -27.69 -3.51 12.68
CA MET A 1 -28.25 -3.87 14.00
C MET A 1 -29.02 -5.21 14.05
N ARG A 2 -29.85 -5.60 13.09
CA ARG A 2 -30.61 -6.88 13.16
C ARG A 2 -29.75 -8.13 12.93
N TYR A 3 -28.82 -8.11 12.00
CA TYR A 3 -27.86 -9.21 11.75
C TYR A 3 -26.88 -9.41 12.91
N PHE A 4 -26.49 -8.34 13.54
CA PHE A 4 -25.57 -8.25 14.66
C PHE A 4 -26.12 -8.99 15.91
N LYS A 5 -27.38 -8.75 16.29
CA LYS A 5 -28.04 -9.48 17.39
C LYS A 5 -28.17 -10.99 17.13
N ILE A 6 -28.32 -11.39 15.86
CA ILE A 6 -28.47 -12.80 15.47
C ILE A 6 -27.13 -13.53 15.59
N MET A 7 -26.00 -12.90 15.21
CA MET A 7 -24.65 -13.50 15.32
C MET A 7 -24.19 -13.62 16.79
N VAL A 8 -24.36 -12.59 17.59
CA VAL A 8 -24.06 -12.66 19.04
C VAL A 8 -24.89 -13.75 19.72
N THR A 9 -26.16 -13.91 19.34
CA THR A 9 -27.02 -14.98 19.85
C THR A 9 -26.57 -16.36 19.38
N ALA A 10 -26.03 -16.48 18.16
CA ALA A 10 -25.53 -17.75 17.63
C ALA A 10 -24.21 -18.20 18.28
N VAL A 11 -23.31 -17.25 18.59
CA VAL A 11 -22.09 -17.51 19.36
C VAL A 11 -22.44 -17.86 20.82
N ALA A 12 -23.36 -17.13 21.44
CA ALA A 12 -23.84 -17.42 22.79
C ALA A 12 -24.54 -18.79 22.89
N LEU A 13 -25.34 -19.19 21.86
CA LEU A 13 -25.96 -20.52 21.78
C LEU A 13 -24.93 -21.65 21.59
N ALA A 14 -23.86 -21.40 20.85
CA ALA A 14 -22.77 -22.38 20.71
C ALA A 14 -22.01 -22.59 22.03
N LEU A 15 -21.87 -21.54 22.83
CA LEU A 15 -21.23 -21.57 24.15
C LEU A 15 -22.07 -22.34 25.17
N THR A 16 -23.40 -22.34 25.09
CA THR A 16 -24.30 -23.11 25.97
C THR A 16 -24.33 -24.61 25.66
N CYS A 17 -24.01 -25.03 24.45
CA CYS A 17 -23.94 -26.45 24.08
C CYS A 17 -22.67 -27.18 24.57
N ILE A 18 -21.63 -26.44 24.98
CA ILE A 18 -20.36 -27.02 25.48
C ILE A 18 -20.44 -27.40 26.95
N THR A 19 -21.46 -26.96 27.71
CA THR A 19 -21.55 -27.09 29.17
C THR A 19 -22.29 -28.32 29.69
N SER A 20 -22.72 -29.25 28.85
CA SER A 20 -23.44 -30.46 29.30
C SER A 20 -22.54 -31.70 29.32
N GLY A 21 -21.73 -31.84 30.36
CA GLY A 21 -21.05 -33.09 30.73
C GLY A 21 -19.56 -33.01 31.01
N ALA A 22 -19.21 -33.04 32.26
CA ALA A 22 -17.96 -33.48 32.92
C ALA A 22 -16.59 -33.38 32.18
N GLN A 23 -15.77 -32.45 32.66
CA GLN A 23 -14.31 -32.53 32.86
C GLN A 23 -13.31 -32.64 31.69
N GLN A 24 -13.71 -32.68 30.43
CA GLN A 24 -12.78 -32.45 29.32
C GLN A 24 -13.50 -31.66 28.21
N VAL A 25 -13.10 -30.38 28.00
CA VAL A 25 -13.57 -29.62 26.85
C VAL A 25 -13.07 -30.34 25.62
N ASP A 26 -14.00 -30.82 24.76
CA ASP A 26 -13.67 -31.58 23.55
C ASP A 26 -12.88 -30.69 22.57
N SER A 27 -11.72 -31.16 22.15
CA SER A 27 -10.86 -30.49 21.18
C SER A 27 -11.59 -30.16 19.86
N SER A 28 -12.60 -30.94 19.47
CA SER A 28 -13.42 -30.70 18.28
C SER A 28 -14.39 -29.55 18.49
N ALA A 29 -14.94 -29.40 19.68
CA ALA A 29 -15.83 -28.29 20.04
C ALA A 29 -15.07 -26.95 20.10
N LEU A 30 -13.84 -26.93 20.62
CA LEU A 30 -12.99 -25.74 20.60
C LEU A 30 -12.63 -25.30 19.17
N LYS A 31 -12.31 -26.23 18.28
CA LYS A 31 -12.05 -25.91 16.87
C LYS A 31 -13.28 -25.33 16.15
N ALA A 32 -14.46 -25.87 16.45
CA ALA A 32 -15.71 -25.33 15.90
C ALA A 32 -16.01 -23.93 16.45
N LEU A 33 -15.67 -23.67 17.70
CA LEU A 33 -15.77 -22.34 18.30
C LEU A 33 -14.77 -21.36 17.66
N ASP A 34 -13.51 -21.77 17.47
CA ASP A 34 -12.49 -20.94 16.82
C ASP A 34 -12.94 -20.52 15.41
N ALA A 35 -13.47 -21.45 14.59
CA ALA A 35 -13.97 -21.12 13.27
C ALA A 35 -15.09 -20.06 13.29
N LYS A 36 -15.97 -20.09 14.30
CA LYS A 36 -17.01 -19.07 14.48
C LYS A 36 -16.46 -17.75 14.98
N LEU A 37 -15.44 -17.76 15.84
CA LEU A 37 -14.75 -16.55 16.27
C LEU A 37 -14.01 -15.90 15.10
N ASP A 38 -13.36 -16.68 14.25
CA ASP A 38 -12.70 -16.19 13.04
C ASP A 38 -13.69 -15.54 12.07
N GLU A 39 -14.88 -16.14 11.87
CA GLU A 39 -15.95 -15.56 11.07
C GLU A 39 -16.46 -14.25 11.69
N TYR A 40 -16.62 -14.24 13.00
CA TYR A 40 -17.09 -13.08 13.74
C TYR A 40 -16.09 -11.91 13.68
N VAL A 41 -14.81 -12.15 13.96
CA VAL A 41 -13.75 -11.14 13.89
C VAL A 41 -13.69 -10.53 12.50
N ARG A 42 -13.73 -11.35 11.43
CA ARG A 42 -13.79 -10.85 10.04
C ARG A 42 -14.99 -9.96 9.77
N ALA A 43 -16.16 -10.29 10.33
CA ALA A 43 -17.35 -9.46 10.19
C ALA A 43 -17.24 -8.11 10.93
N LEU A 44 -16.38 -8.02 11.93
CA LEU A 44 -16.12 -6.79 12.69
C LEU A 44 -15.08 -5.87 12.06
N GLU A 45 -14.29 -6.32 11.08
CA GLU A 45 -13.20 -5.53 10.49
C GLU A 45 -13.64 -4.17 9.93
N SER A 46 -14.89 -4.05 9.50
CA SER A 46 -15.48 -2.80 8.99
C SER A 46 -16.12 -1.91 10.08
N ILE A 47 -16.10 -2.35 11.33
CA ILE A 47 -16.72 -1.67 12.47
C ILE A 47 -15.65 -0.91 13.24
N ARG A 48 -16.04 0.24 13.84
CA ARG A 48 -15.10 1.05 14.61
C ARG A 48 -14.48 0.26 15.77
N PRO A 49 -13.19 0.45 16.09
CA PRO A 49 -12.53 -0.25 17.19
C PRO A 49 -13.27 -0.18 18.52
N GLU A 50 -13.91 0.95 18.83
CA GLU A 50 -14.66 1.12 20.09
C GLU A 50 -15.87 0.18 20.20
N ASP A 51 -16.58 -0.04 19.09
CA ASP A 51 -17.69 -0.99 19.04
C ASP A 51 -17.17 -2.42 19.11
N GLN A 52 -16.04 -2.72 18.45
CA GLN A 52 -15.38 -4.03 18.54
C GLN A 52 -14.94 -4.38 19.98
N LYS A 53 -14.43 -3.41 20.75
CA LYS A 53 -14.08 -3.59 22.17
C LYS A 53 -15.29 -4.03 23.00
N GLN A 54 -16.46 -3.40 22.78
CA GLN A 54 -17.69 -3.76 23.47
C GLN A 54 -18.15 -5.18 23.13
N ASP A 55 -18.06 -5.54 21.85
CA ASP A 55 -18.48 -6.85 21.37
C ASP A 55 -17.57 -7.97 21.88
N CYS A 56 -16.26 -7.77 21.83
CA CYS A 56 -15.31 -8.73 22.41
C CYS A 56 -15.54 -8.91 23.91
N ALA A 57 -15.77 -7.83 24.66
CA ALA A 57 -16.10 -7.92 26.08
C ALA A 57 -17.38 -8.73 26.32
N ALA A 58 -18.45 -8.46 25.56
CA ALA A 58 -19.73 -9.18 25.69
C ALA A 58 -19.57 -10.69 25.40
N ILE A 59 -18.78 -11.05 24.38
CA ILE A 59 -18.51 -12.47 24.05
C ILE A 59 -17.77 -13.15 25.21
N ILE A 60 -16.70 -12.55 25.71
CA ILE A 60 -15.90 -13.12 26.80
C ILE A 60 -16.75 -13.24 28.09
N GLU A 61 -17.59 -12.24 28.38
CA GLU A 61 -18.51 -12.26 29.54
C GLU A 61 -19.58 -13.34 29.44
N SER A 62 -20.06 -13.64 28.24
CA SER A 62 -21.08 -14.65 28.00
C SER A 62 -20.60 -16.09 28.27
N CYS A 63 -19.29 -16.31 28.33
CA CYS A 63 -18.72 -17.62 28.63
C CYS A 63 -18.93 -17.95 30.12
N THR A 64 -19.76 -18.94 30.42
CA THR A 64 -20.03 -19.39 31.80
C THR A 64 -18.91 -20.28 32.34
N ASP A 65 -18.33 -21.12 31.50
CA ASP A 65 -17.20 -21.98 31.83
C ASP A 65 -15.87 -21.21 31.84
N SER A 66 -15.03 -21.40 32.84
CA SER A 66 -13.78 -20.65 32.99
C SER A 66 -12.71 -21.04 31.96
N ILE A 67 -12.68 -22.31 31.51
CA ILE A 67 -11.72 -22.80 30.50
C ILE A 67 -12.11 -22.25 29.13
N VAL A 68 -13.40 -22.27 28.82
CA VAL A 68 -13.94 -21.69 27.57
C VAL A 68 -13.70 -20.18 27.54
N ARG A 69 -13.97 -19.48 28.66
CA ARG A 69 -13.69 -18.03 28.76
C ARG A 69 -12.23 -17.72 28.53
N GLN A 70 -11.33 -18.49 29.16
CA GLN A 70 -9.89 -18.33 28.94
C GLN A 70 -9.51 -18.55 27.47
N HIS A 71 -10.01 -19.60 26.84
CA HIS A 71 -9.75 -19.92 25.43
C HIS A 71 -10.21 -18.78 24.51
N VAL A 72 -11.45 -18.30 24.70
CA VAL A 72 -12.04 -17.21 23.88
C VAL A 72 -11.25 -15.91 24.06
N ALA A 73 -10.91 -15.53 25.29
CA ALA A 73 -10.15 -14.32 25.54
C ALA A 73 -8.75 -14.37 24.92
N LEU A 74 -8.05 -15.51 25.04
CA LEU A 74 -6.73 -15.70 24.45
C LEU A 74 -6.78 -15.71 22.92
N LYS A 75 -7.79 -16.35 22.32
CA LYS A 75 -7.97 -16.40 20.87
C LYS A 75 -8.23 -15.01 20.33
N LEU A 76 -9.22 -14.27 20.85
CA LEU A 76 -9.54 -12.91 20.42
C LEU A 76 -8.33 -11.98 20.58
N TYR A 77 -7.64 -12.03 21.72
CA TYR A 77 -6.42 -11.24 21.93
C TYR A 77 -5.37 -11.52 20.86
N ALA A 78 -5.10 -12.80 20.56
CA ALA A 78 -4.11 -13.20 19.57
C ALA A 78 -4.50 -12.75 18.15
N ASP A 79 -5.78 -12.87 17.79
CA ASP A 79 -6.29 -12.45 16.48
C ASP A 79 -6.15 -10.94 16.29
N TYR A 80 -6.56 -10.14 17.26
CA TYR A 80 -6.42 -8.68 17.20
C TYR A 80 -4.98 -8.20 17.28
N MET A 81 -4.11 -8.89 18.03
CA MET A 81 -2.68 -8.56 18.07
C MET A 81 -1.99 -8.84 16.72
N ALA A 82 -2.43 -9.88 16.01
CA ALA A 82 -1.88 -10.28 14.71
C ALA A 82 -2.58 -9.61 13.51
N SER A 83 -3.70 -8.93 13.73
CA SER A 83 -4.51 -8.34 12.66
C SER A 83 -3.75 -7.25 11.92
N PRO A 84 -3.78 -7.25 10.58
CA PRO A 84 -3.26 -6.16 9.76
C PRO A 84 -4.19 -4.93 9.72
N VAL A 85 -5.41 -5.05 10.27
CA VAL A 85 -6.42 -3.98 10.25
C VAL A 85 -5.98 -2.85 11.18
N MET A 86 -5.98 -1.64 10.67
CA MET A 86 -5.60 -0.45 11.41
C MET A 86 -6.53 -0.22 12.61
N GLY A 87 -5.96 -0.06 13.80
CA GLY A 87 -6.71 0.12 15.06
C GLY A 87 -7.03 -1.18 15.81
N ALA A 88 -6.75 -2.34 15.24
CA ALA A 88 -6.96 -3.65 15.90
C ALA A 88 -6.19 -3.79 17.22
N GLU A 89 -5.00 -3.19 17.30
CA GLU A 89 -4.21 -3.18 18.54
C GLU A 89 -4.90 -2.52 19.72
N ALA A 90 -5.80 -1.56 19.48
CA ALA A 90 -6.59 -0.94 20.54
C ALA A 90 -7.58 -1.95 21.18
N VAL A 91 -8.10 -2.87 20.36
CA VAL A 91 -8.99 -3.95 20.84
C VAL A 91 -8.19 -4.99 21.63
N ALA A 92 -7.00 -5.38 21.11
CA ALA A 92 -6.12 -6.30 21.84
C ALA A 92 -5.73 -5.75 23.23
N ILE A 93 -5.38 -4.47 23.31
CA ILE A 93 -5.03 -3.79 24.56
C ILE A 93 -6.22 -3.76 25.50
N ASP A 94 -7.43 -3.46 25.01
CA ASP A 94 -8.66 -3.45 25.82
C ASP A 94 -8.96 -4.83 26.42
N ILE A 95 -8.78 -5.90 25.64
CA ILE A 95 -8.91 -7.28 26.14
C ILE A 95 -7.87 -7.56 27.22
N ALA A 96 -6.61 -7.17 27.02
CA ALA A 96 -5.56 -7.38 27.99
C ALA A 96 -5.84 -6.61 29.30
N ASP A 97 -6.26 -5.37 29.21
CA ASP A 97 -6.60 -4.51 30.36
C ASP A 97 -7.76 -5.09 31.18
N LYS A 98 -8.85 -5.47 30.51
CA LYS A 98 -10.08 -5.92 31.18
C LYS A 98 -9.97 -7.31 31.78
N TRP A 99 -9.19 -8.20 31.18
CA TRP A 99 -9.22 -9.63 31.46
C TRP A 99 -7.90 -10.15 32.01
N PHE A 100 -6.76 -9.85 31.40
CA PHE A 100 -5.48 -10.44 31.80
C PHE A 100 -4.81 -9.65 32.93
N PHE A 101 -4.75 -8.32 32.82
CA PHE A 101 -4.06 -7.49 33.80
C PHE A 101 -4.86 -7.37 35.12
N THR A 102 -6.17 -7.57 35.06
CA THR A 102 -7.03 -7.68 36.24
C THR A 102 -6.98 -9.06 36.89
N GLY A 103 -6.38 -10.07 36.24
CA GLY A 103 -6.36 -11.44 36.72
C GLY A 103 -7.70 -12.20 36.59
N LYS A 104 -8.74 -11.61 35.95
CA LYS A 104 -10.03 -12.28 35.69
C LYS A 104 -9.87 -13.49 34.76
N VAL A 105 -8.93 -13.43 33.85
CA VAL A 105 -8.52 -14.52 32.97
C VAL A 105 -7.00 -14.66 33.06
N LYS A 106 -6.52 -15.89 33.26
CA LYS A 106 -5.08 -16.18 33.30
C LYS A 106 -4.55 -16.38 31.90
N MET A 107 -3.40 -15.79 31.59
CA MET A 107 -2.63 -16.16 30.40
C MET A 107 -1.98 -17.53 30.57
N LYS A 108 -1.50 -18.14 29.49
CA LYS A 108 -0.90 -19.49 29.53
C LYS A 108 0.34 -19.54 30.42
N THR A 109 1.17 -18.49 30.36
CA THR A 109 2.41 -18.35 31.13
C THR A 109 2.59 -16.91 31.62
N ASP A 110 3.45 -16.72 32.63
CA ASP A 110 3.85 -15.40 33.10
C ASP A 110 4.62 -14.62 32.03
N ILE A 111 5.32 -15.31 31.14
CA ILE A 111 6.02 -14.71 30.00
C ILE A 111 5.00 -14.12 29.02
N ASP A 112 3.90 -14.82 28.73
CA ASP A 112 2.83 -14.30 27.88
C ASP A 112 2.21 -13.04 28.47
N LEU A 113 1.99 -13.03 29.79
CA LEU A 113 1.47 -11.87 30.52
C LEU A 113 2.45 -10.68 30.44
N MET A 114 3.74 -10.94 30.59
CA MET A 114 4.78 -9.91 30.44
C MET A 114 4.81 -9.37 29.02
N ASN A 115 4.77 -10.24 28.00
CA ASN A 115 4.72 -9.83 26.60
C ASN A 115 3.48 -8.99 26.28
N ALA A 116 2.32 -9.34 26.86
CA ALA A 116 1.10 -8.55 26.70
C ALA A 116 1.24 -7.15 27.31
N ARG A 117 1.92 -7.02 28.46
CA ARG A 117 2.22 -5.72 29.08
C ARG A 117 3.15 -4.88 28.19
N ILE A 118 4.25 -5.47 27.73
CA ILE A 118 5.17 -4.80 26.79
C ILE A 118 4.43 -4.33 25.55
N PHE A 119 3.61 -5.17 24.94
CA PHE A 119 2.81 -4.80 23.78
C PHE A 119 1.87 -3.62 24.08
N ALA A 120 1.17 -3.64 25.21
CA ALA A 120 0.27 -2.57 25.62
C ALA A 120 1.05 -1.26 25.87
N ASP A 121 2.17 -1.31 26.57
CA ASP A 121 2.97 -0.13 26.93
C ASP A 121 3.55 0.55 25.67
N PHE A 122 4.02 -0.24 24.68
CA PHE A 122 4.56 0.30 23.43
C PHE A 122 3.50 0.87 22.47
N ASN A 123 2.24 0.47 22.60
CA ASN A 123 1.22 0.91 21.64
C ASN A 123 0.23 1.93 22.20
N ARG A 124 0.00 1.92 23.51
CA ARG A 124 -1.07 2.67 24.17
C ARG A 124 -1.03 4.17 23.90
N SER A 125 0.15 4.78 23.95
CA SER A 125 0.34 6.22 23.80
C SER A 125 0.16 6.73 22.37
N SER A 126 0.09 5.82 21.39
CA SER A 126 -0.01 6.17 19.98
C SER A 126 -1.16 5.46 19.26
N LEU A 127 -2.23 5.13 19.99
CA LEU A 127 -3.46 4.60 19.40
C LEU A 127 -4.20 5.66 18.58
N ILE A 128 -4.99 5.22 17.62
CA ILE A 128 -5.88 6.09 16.86
C ILE A 128 -6.90 6.73 17.80
N GLY A 129 -7.13 8.02 17.63
CA GLY A 129 -7.99 8.82 18.49
C GLY A 129 -7.28 9.42 19.72
N GLU A 130 -6.05 8.99 20.02
CA GLU A 130 -5.26 9.56 21.11
C GLU A 130 -4.47 10.79 20.66
N PRO A 131 -4.14 11.71 21.57
CA PRO A 131 -3.24 12.81 21.28
C PRO A 131 -1.84 12.30 20.93
N ALA A 132 -1.26 12.81 19.83
CA ALA A 132 0.08 12.47 19.41
C ALA A 132 1.10 12.91 20.47
N PRO A 133 1.92 12.00 21.02
CA PRO A 133 2.94 12.35 22.00
C PRO A 133 3.94 13.37 21.47
N ALA A 134 4.21 14.41 22.25
CA ALA A 134 5.20 15.43 21.85
C ALA A 134 6.61 14.84 21.77
N LEU A 135 7.33 15.19 20.70
CA LEU A 135 8.71 14.83 20.48
C LEU A 135 9.57 16.09 20.33
N THR A 136 10.73 16.13 20.99
CA THR A 136 11.72 17.18 20.78
C THR A 136 12.97 16.56 20.17
N MET A 137 13.33 17.04 18.98
CA MET A 137 14.43 16.50 18.17
C MET A 137 15.19 17.63 17.50
N GLU A 138 16.39 17.33 16.98
CA GLU A 138 17.15 18.26 16.16
C GLU A 138 16.71 18.18 14.70
N ASP A 139 16.55 19.34 14.07
CA ASP A 139 16.32 19.41 12.63
C ASP A 139 17.64 19.33 11.84
N SER A 140 17.54 19.31 10.52
CA SER A 140 18.70 19.21 9.63
C SER A 140 19.66 20.42 9.67
N ARG A 141 19.29 21.49 10.37
CA ARG A 141 20.10 22.70 10.59
C ARG A 141 20.75 22.71 11.98
N GLY A 142 20.36 21.76 12.84
CA GLY A 142 20.78 21.67 14.23
C GLY A 142 19.90 22.48 15.19
N ASP A 143 18.75 22.96 14.71
CA ASP A 143 17.78 23.66 15.55
C ASP A 143 16.89 22.63 16.27
N SER A 144 16.56 22.91 17.54
CA SER A 144 15.65 22.05 18.30
C SER A 144 14.20 22.33 17.90
N LEU A 145 13.49 21.31 17.46
CA LEU A 145 12.08 21.37 17.09
C LEU A 145 11.24 20.46 18.00
N THR A 146 10.15 21.01 18.56
CA THR A 146 9.17 20.23 19.30
C THR A 146 7.92 20.02 18.44
N LEU A 147 7.65 18.75 18.12
CA LEU A 147 6.49 18.31 17.36
C LEU A 147 5.30 18.14 18.31
N PHE A 148 4.11 18.46 17.83
CA PHE A 148 2.82 18.22 18.52
C PHE A 148 2.70 18.87 19.90
N GLY A 149 3.51 19.89 20.18
CA GLY A 149 3.40 20.71 21.41
C GLY A 149 2.24 21.72 21.36
N ALA A 150 1.75 22.04 20.18
CA ALA A 150 0.61 22.94 19.95
C ALA A 150 -0.17 22.46 18.70
N PRO A 151 -1.48 22.77 18.58
CA PRO A 151 -2.26 22.47 17.39
C PRO A 151 -1.65 23.08 16.12
N SER A 152 -1.68 22.33 15.02
CA SER A 152 -1.23 22.79 13.71
C SER A 152 -2.41 23.27 12.85
N LYS A 153 -2.11 24.12 11.85
CA LYS A 153 -3.08 24.48 10.82
C LYS A 153 -3.18 23.44 9.71
N ARG A 154 -2.27 22.47 9.68
CA ARG A 154 -2.13 21.46 8.63
C ARG A 154 -2.23 20.06 9.23
N TYR A 155 -2.58 19.09 8.40
CA TYR A 155 -2.40 17.69 8.76
C TYR A 155 -0.93 17.35 8.68
N SER A 156 -0.48 16.50 9.59
CA SER A 156 0.93 16.14 9.72
C SER A 156 1.14 14.66 9.44
N ILE A 157 2.17 14.35 8.68
CA ILE A 157 2.66 12.99 8.44
C ILE A 157 3.93 12.81 9.27
N LEU A 158 3.92 11.85 10.19
CA LEU A 158 5.10 11.48 10.97
C LEU A 158 5.63 10.15 10.41
N TYR A 159 6.83 10.20 9.85
CA TYR A 159 7.45 9.08 9.15
C TYR A 159 8.79 8.71 9.78
N PHE A 160 8.86 7.52 10.39
CA PHE A 160 10.10 6.95 10.94
C PHE A 160 10.73 6.01 9.91
N TYR A 161 12.02 6.23 9.62
CA TYR A 161 12.75 5.45 8.63
C TYR A 161 14.21 5.20 9.05
N ASP A 162 14.83 4.22 8.39
CA ASP A 162 16.26 3.94 8.48
C ASP A 162 16.87 3.84 7.08
N THR A 163 18.10 4.32 6.91
CA THR A 163 18.78 4.35 5.61
C THR A 163 19.22 2.96 5.13
N GLY A 164 19.40 2.02 6.05
CA GLY A 164 19.74 0.62 5.75
C GLY A 164 18.54 -0.31 5.54
N CYS A 165 17.33 0.22 5.65
CA CYS A 165 16.09 -0.54 5.55
C CYS A 165 15.56 -0.53 4.09
N PRO A 166 15.47 -1.68 3.40
CA PRO A 166 14.96 -1.76 2.02
C PRO A 166 13.52 -1.28 1.87
N ASP A 167 12.64 -1.64 2.83
CA ASP A 167 11.24 -1.21 2.85
C ASP A 167 11.12 0.30 3.02
N CYS A 168 12.01 0.90 3.82
CA CYS A 168 12.07 2.34 3.99
C CYS A 168 12.44 3.05 2.68
N LEU A 169 13.35 2.46 1.90
CA LEU A 169 13.75 3.03 0.62
C LEU A 169 12.56 3.09 -0.36
N VAL A 170 11.83 1.99 -0.49
CA VAL A 170 10.63 1.93 -1.35
C VAL A 170 9.57 2.93 -0.86
N THR A 171 9.26 2.89 0.44
CA THR A 171 8.29 3.81 1.05
C THR A 171 8.67 5.27 0.85
N SER A 172 9.95 5.63 1.03
CA SER A 172 10.43 7.01 0.85
C SER A 172 10.28 7.50 -0.59
N VAL A 173 10.57 6.65 -1.58
CA VAL A 173 10.41 7.00 -3.00
C VAL A 173 8.93 7.19 -3.35
N MET A 174 8.07 6.30 -2.89
CA MET A 174 6.62 6.42 -3.06
C MET A 174 6.08 7.67 -2.37
N LEU A 175 6.47 7.88 -1.10
CA LEU A 175 6.05 9.05 -0.31
C LEU A 175 6.52 10.35 -0.94
N ARG A 176 7.78 10.44 -1.39
CA ARG A 176 8.29 11.60 -2.12
C ARG A 176 7.43 11.91 -3.33
N THR A 177 7.10 10.90 -4.13
CA THR A 177 6.29 11.08 -5.32
C THR A 177 4.88 11.55 -4.96
N SER A 178 4.22 10.87 -4.04
CA SER A 178 2.88 11.22 -3.57
C SER A 178 2.83 12.66 -3.03
N LEU A 179 3.75 13.02 -2.15
CA LEU A 179 3.77 14.36 -1.54
C LEU A 179 4.21 15.46 -2.51
N SER A 180 5.06 15.16 -3.51
CA SER A 180 5.37 16.12 -4.57
C SER A 180 4.14 16.47 -5.42
N LEU A 181 3.13 15.59 -5.43
CA LEU A 181 1.86 15.75 -6.13
C LEU A 181 0.75 16.32 -5.24
N SER A 182 1.02 16.53 -3.95
CA SER A 182 -0.01 16.98 -3.01
C SER A 182 -0.59 18.33 -3.44
N LYS A 183 -1.92 18.40 -3.48
CA LYS A 183 -2.72 19.63 -3.72
C LYS A 183 -3.07 20.34 -2.43
N HIS A 184 -2.88 19.69 -1.30
CA HIS A 184 -3.34 20.18 0.00
C HIS A 184 -2.16 20.47 0.92
N PRO A 185 -2.29 21.48 1.81
CA PRO A 185 -1.23 21.85 2.71
C PRO A 185 -1.00 20.76 3.77
N LEU A 186 0.23 20.22 3.79
CA LEU A 186 0.67 19.16 4.70
C LEU A 186 1.98 19.54 5.38
N GLU A 187 2.25 18.90 6.51
CA GLU A 187 3.57 18.86 7.15
C GLU A 187 4.10 17.43 7.12
N LEU A 188 5.35 17.25 6.74
CA LEU A 188 6.05 15.97 6.84
C LEU A 188 7.18 16.10 7.88
N TYR A 189 7.09 15.29 8.92
CA TYR A 189 8.13 15.07 9.90
C TYR A 189 8.82 13.74 9.59
N ALA A 190 9.96 13.81 8.89
CA ALA A 190 10.73 12.64 8.49
C ALA A 190 11.84 12.38 9.53
N VAL A 191 11.62 11.40 10.40
CA VAL A 191 12.47 11.06 11.53
C VAL A 191 13.40 9.91 11.16
N TYR A 192 14.69 10.17 11.12
CA TYR A 192 15.70 9.14 10.93
C TYR A 192 15.96 8.40 12.25
N ALA A 193 15.76 7.09 12.24
CA ALA A 193 15.90 6.22 13.42
C ALA A 193 17.30 5.64 13.60
N GLY A 194 18.22 5.85 12.64
CA GLY A 194 19.59 5.34 12.70
C GLY A 194 20.59 6.33 13.31
N ALA A 195 21.85 5.92 13.37
CA ALA A 195 22.92 6.69 14.04
C ALA A 195 23.93 7.35 13.09
N ASP A 196 23.90 7.05 11.78
CA ASP A 196 24.90 7.55 10.82
C ASP A 196 24.45 8.86 10.15
N SER A 197 25.08 9.95 10.53
CA SER A 197 24.79 11.31 10.01
C SER A 197 25.11 11.49 8.52
N LEU A 198 26.08 10.75 7.98
CA LEU A 198 26.46 10.87 6.57
C LEU A 198 25.42 10.20 5.69
N SER A 199 25.07 8.96 6.01
CA SER A 199 23.99 8.23 5.34
C SER A 199 22.66 8.98 5.44
N TRP A 200 22.37 9.61 6.60
CA TRP A 200 21.17 10.42 6.76
C TRP A 200 21.10 11.60 5.79
N ARG A 201 22.18 12.38 5.68
CA ARG A 201 22.24 13.55 4.77
C ARG A 201 22.07 13.12 3.31
N GLU A 202 22.78 12.07 2.90
CA GLU A 202 22.69 11.56 1.54
C GLU A 202 21.29 11.07 1.22
N TYR A 203 20.66 10.32 2.13
CA TYR A 203 19.31 9.81 1.97
C TYR A 203 18.27 10.93 1.89
N ARG A 204 18.34 11.91 2.79
CA ARG A 204 17.51 13.12 2.78
C ARG A 204 17.53 13.78 1.41
N ASP A 205 18.73 14.10 0.91
CA ASP A 205 18.91 14.89 -0.30
C ASP A 205 18.55 14.13 -1.57
N LYS A 206 18.64 12.79 -1.55
CA LYS A 206 18.38 11.96 -2.74
C LYS A 206 17.01 11.27 -2.73
N ARG A 207 16.48 10.91 -1.56
CA ARG A 207 15.29 10.05 -1.44
C ARG A 207 14.07 10.77 -0.89
N LEU A 208 14.27 11.76 -0.04
CA LEU A 208 13.19 12.54 0.59
C LEU A 208 13.24 14.04 0.21
N ASP A 209 13.89 14.39 -0.89
CA ASP A 209 13.85 15.74 -1.46
C ASP A 209 12.49 15.99 -2.14
N ILE A 210 11.50 16.37 -1.32
CA ILE A 210 10.13 16.65 -1.75
C ILE A 210 10.05 18.11 -2.15
N LYS A 211 9.73 18.37 -3.43
CA LYS A 211 9.60 19.71 -3.99
C LYS A 211 8.13 20.03 -4.24
N SER A 212 7.45 20.46 -3.22
CA SER A 212 6.06 20.88 -3.31
C SER A 212 5.84 22.17 -2.52
N PRO A 213 5.17 23.19 -3.06
CA PRO A 213 4.80 24.38 -2.29
C PRO A 213 3.73 24.08 -1.24
N MET A 214 3.11 22.91 -1.31
CA MET A 214 2.02 22.51 -0.41
C MET A 214 2.52 21.72 0.79
N VAL A 215 3.76 21.20 0.77
CA VAL A 215 4.29 20.32 1.81
C VAL A 215 5.51 20.95 2.46
N ASP A 216 5.41 21.25 3.76
CA ASP A 216 6.55 21.67 4.58
C ASP A 216 7.24 20.41 5.10
N VAL A 217 8.53 20.26 4.77
CA VAL A 217 9.31 19.05 5.12
C VAL A 217 10.30 19.38 6.22
N HIS A 218 10.20 18.62 7.31
CA HIS A 218 11.11 18.68 8.45
C HIS A 218 11.88 17.37 8.56
N HIS A 219 13.19 17.42 8.31
CA HIS A 219 14.06 16.27 8.48
C HIS A 219 14.63 16.29 9.88
N LEU A 220 14.37 15.25 10.66
CA LEU A 220 14.63 15.17 12.08
C LEU A 220 15.53 13.99 12.42
N TRP A 221 16.33 14.16 13.45
CA TRP A 221 17.26 13.16 13.93
C TRP A 221 17.40 13.22 15.45
N ASP A 222 17.40 12.06 16.09
CA ASP A 222 17.63 11.92 17.53
C ASP A 222 18.54 10.71 17.79
N PRO A 223 19.87 10.85 17.51
CA PRO A 223 20.80 9.73 17.60
C PRO A 223 20.99 9.19 19.02
N GLU A 224 20.69 10.01 20.01
CA GLU A 224 20.79 9.64 21.43
C GLU A 224 19.46 9.16 22.01
N VAL A 225 18.40 9.11 21.19
CA VAL A 225 17.04 8.67 21.55
C VAL A 225 16.46 9.41 22.76
N LYS A 226 16.81 10.68 22.92
CA LYS A 226 16.36 11.53 24.04
C LYS A 226 14.86 11.81 24.02
N SER A 227 14.24 11.76 22.83
CA SER A 227 12.81 11.99 22.65
C SER A 227 11.93 10.83 23.09
N ASP A 228 12.52 9.64 23.31
CA ASP A 228 11.82 8.37 23.60
C ASP A 228 10.80 7.98 22.52
N PHE A 229 11.06 8.35 21.23
CA PHE A 229 10.13 8.13 20.15
C PHE A 229 9.77 6.65 19.96
N GLN A 230 10.72 5.72 20.23
CA GLN A 230 10.47 4.29 20.16
C GLN A 230 9.35 3.87 21.09
N LEU A 231 9.37 4.34 22.34
CA LEU A 231 8.36 4.01 23.34
C LEU A 231 7.06 4.78 23.07
N LYS A 232 7.15 6.08 22.79
CA LYS A 232 5.99 6.95 22.60
C LYS A 232 5.13 6.58 21.39
N TYR A 233 5.75 6.10 20.31
CA TYR A 233 5.06 5.74 19.06
C TYR A 233 5.11 4.25 18.73
N GLY A 234 5.68 3.42 19.61
CA GLY A 234 5.79 1.98 19.40
C GLY A 234 6.68 1.62 18.21
N VAL A 235 7.75 2.40 17.95
CA VAL A 235 8.63 2.21 16.80
C VAL A 235 9.64 1.12 17.09
N LEU A 236 9.24 -0.14 16.90
CA LEU A 236 10.10 -1.32 17.05
C LEU A 236 10.80 -1.71 15.74
N LYS A 237 10.27 -1.26 14.62
CA LYS A 237 10.80 -1.48 13.27
C LYS A 237 10.44 -0.30 12.38
N THR A 238 11.21 -0.10 11.33
CA THR A 238 10.96 0.87 10.26
C THR A 238 10.62 0.16 8.94
N PRO A 239 9.87 0.78 8.03
CA PRO A 239 9.22 2.08 8.17
C PRO A 239 8.01 2.05 9.10
N GLN A 240 7.72 3.19 9.74
CA GLN A 240 6.42 3.43 10.37
C GLN A 240 5.91 4.81 10.00
N MET A 241 4.63 4.91 9.69
CA MET A 241 3.99 6.15 9.29
C MET A 241 2.68 6.38 10.04
N PHE A 242 2.49 7.63 10.46
CA PHE A 242 1.29 8.10 11.15
C PHE A 242 0.72 9.30 10.40
N LEU A 243 -0.59 9.41 10.39
CA LEU A 243 -1.32 10.62 10.00
C LEU A 243 -1.90 11.27 11.24
N ILE A 244 -1.63 12.55 11.44
CA ILE A 244 -2.00 13.31 12.63
C ILE A 244 -2.84 14.50 12.22
N GLY A 245 -3.94 14.72 12.91
CA GLY A 245 -4.89 15.79 12.70
C GLY A 245 -4.36 17.17 13.07
N LYS A 246 -5.07 18.21 12.66
CA LYS A 246 -4.77 19.62 13.00
C LYS A 246 -4.82 19.89 14.51
N ASP A 247 -5.57 19.09 15.24
CA ASP A 247 -5.74 19.08 16.69
C ASP A 247 -4.71 18.19 17.41
N ASN A 248 -3.72 17.67 16.69
CA ASN A 248 -2.72 16.70 17.13
C ASN A 248 -3.29 15.35 17.56
N VAL A 249 -4.49 14.97 17.12
CA VAL A 249 -5.03 13.63 17.32
C VAL A 249 -4.51 12.67 16.24
N ILE A 250 -4.12 11.46 16.62
CA ILE A 250 -3.67 10.42 15.68
C ILE A 250 -4.89 9.90 14.91
N LEU A 251 -4.90 10.12 13.59
CA LEU A 251 -5.95 9.68 12.69
C LEU A 251 -5.65 8.33 12.05
N GLY A 252 -4.37 8.01 11.86
CA GLY A 252 -3.93 6.75 11.28
C GLY A 252 -2.53 6.37 11.76
N ARG A 253 -2.25 5.08 11.81
CA ARG A 253 -0.96 4.53 12.21
C ARG A 253 -0.60 3.29 11.40
N ARG A 254 0.70 2.98 11.31
CA ARG A 254 1.23 1.87 10.49
C ARG A 254 0.77 1.96 9.04
N LEU A 255 0.65 3.19 8.53
CA LEU A 255 0.20 3.45 7.18
C LEU A 255 1.28 3.06 6.17
N ASP A 256 0.86 2.52 5.06
CA ASP A 256 1.60 2.57 3.80
C ASP A 256 1.19 3.81 2.99
N VAL A 257 1.85 4.07 1.88
CA VAL A 257 1.56 5.27 1.08
C VAL A 257 0.16 5.23 0.45
N PRO A 258 -0.32 4.10 -0.10
CA PRO A 258 -1.69 4.02 -0.61
C PRO A 258 -2.76 4.28 0.46
N ALA A 259 -2.59 3.75 1.67
CA ALA A 259 -3.53 4.02 2.78
C ALA A 259 -3.50 5.49 3.19
N LEU A 260 -2.31 6.10 3.26
CA LEU A 260 -2.17 7.54 3.51
C LEU A 260 -2.92 8.37 2.45
N GLU A 261 -2.72 8.08 1.16
CA GLU A 261 -3.39 8.77 0.05
C GLU A 261 -4.91 8.64 0.14
N SER A 262 -5.41 7.44 0.40
CA SER A 262 -6.84 7.20 0.58
C SER A 262 -7.42 8.00 1.76
N MET A 263 -6.71 8.05 2.89
CA MET A 263 -7.16 8.84 4.05
C MET A 263 -7.16 10.34 3.75
N LEU A 264 -6.10 10.85 3.11
CA LEU A 264 -6.02 12.26 2.72
C LEU A 264 -7.11 12.64 1.71
N ALA A 265 -7.36 11.79 0.71
CA ALA A 265 -8.44 11.99 -0.25
C ALA A 265 -9.81 12.10 0.45
N ASN A 266 -10.10 11.23 1.42
CA ASN A 266 -11.34 11.28 2.19
C ASN A 266 -11.45 12.55 3.06
N ILE A 267 -10.35 12.97 3.68
CA ILE A 267 -10.30 14.18 4.53
C ILE A 267 -10.57 15.43 3.71
N TYR A 268 -9.99 15.51 2.52
CA TYR A 268 -10.09 16.68 1.66
C TYR A 268 -11.22 16.61 0.64
N ALA A 269 -11.96 15.51 0.55
CA ALA A 269 -13.08 15.35 -0.38
C ALA A 269 -14.18 16.43 -0.25
N SER A 270 -14.20 17.16 0.86
CA SER A 270 -15.13 18.26 1.11
C SER A 270 -14.64 19.65 0.65
N ASP A 271 -13.34 19.82 0.34
CA ASP A 271 -12.78 21.18 0.29
C ASP A 271 -12.51 21.75 -1.11
N ASP A 272 -12.20 20.97 -2.15
CA ASP A 272 -12.06 21.52 -3.51
C ASP A 272 -12.07 20.43 -4.59
N TYR A 273 -13.22 20.29 -5.21
CA TYR A 273 -13.37 19.48 -6.39
C TYR A 273 -13.09 20.28 -7.67
N LYS A 274 -12.23 19.76 -8.55
CA LYS A 274 -12.24 20.14 -9.98
C LYS A 274 -11.82 19.04 -10.96
N TYR A 275 -10.87 18.17 -10.70
CA TYR A 275 -10.45 17.15 -11.66
C TYR A 275 -10.73 15.74 -11.11
N GLY A 276 -11.29 14.85 -11.97
CA GLY A 276 -11.50 13.46 -11.65
C GLY A 276 -12.72 13.18 -10.76
N SER A 277 -13.82 13.94 -10.90
CA SER A 277 -15.08 13.63 -10.20
C SER A 277 -15.65 12.29 -10.65
N ASP A 278 -16.50 11.71 -9.80
CA ASP A 278 -17.24 10.50 -10.16
C ASP A 278 -18.05 10.69 -11.44
N GLU A 279 -18.64 11.88 -11.63
CA GLU A 279 -19.41 12.23 -12.83
C GLU A 279 -18.51 12.31 -14.06
N SER A 280 -17.37 13.00 -13.94
CA SER A 280 -16.38 13.11 -15.00
C SER A 280 -15.78 11.75 -15.33
N ASN A 281 -15.38 10.99 -14.33
CA ASN A 281 -14.85 9.63 -14.50
C ASN A 281 -15.88 8.70 -15.17
N ALA A 282 -17.15 8.73 -14.75
CA ALA A 282 -18.22 7.95 -15.38
C ALA A 282 -18.48 8.37 -16.84
N LEU A 283 -18.30 9.65 -17.16
CA LEU A 283 -18.39 10.13 -18.53
C LEU A 283 -17.21 9.62 -19.36
N LEU A 284 -15.98 9.74 -18.83
CA LEU A 284 -14.76 9.29 -19.50
C LEU A 284 -14.72 7.77 -19.67
N ASP A 285 -15.20 7.01 -18.70
CA ASP A 285 -15.36 5.55 -18.83
C ASP A 285 -16.28 5.17 -20.01
N ARG A 286 -17.35 5.93 -20.24
CA ARG A 286 -18.22 5.72 -21.42
C ARG A 286 -17.56 6.15 -22.73
N ILE A 287 -16.87 7.30 -22.73
CA ILE A 287 -16.21 7.82 -23.92
C ILE A 287 -15.08 6.88 -24.36
N PHE A 288 -14.15 6.56 -23.47
CA PHE A 288 -13.03 5.68 -23.78
C PHE A 288 -13.43 4.19 -23.87
N GLY A 289 -14.45 3.78 -23.14
CA GLY A 289 -15.06 2.44 -23.27
C GLY A 289 -15.68 2.17 -24.65
N SER A 290 -16.05 3.21 -25.40
CA SER A 290 -16.52 3.09 -26.78
C SER A 290 -15.47 2.56 -27.76
N LEU A 291 -14.19 2.57 -27.39
CA LEU A 291 -13.08 2.00 -28.17
C LEU A 291 -13.11 0.46 -28.18
N GLY A 292 -13.90 -0.19 -27.30
CA GLY A 292 -13.93 -1.63 -27.14
C GLY A 292 -12.69 -2.19 -26.45
N ASP A 293 -12.49 -3.51 -26.50
CA ASP A 293 -11.40 -4.16 -25.74
C ASP A 293 -10.05 -4.17 -26.50
N ASP A 294 -10.08 -4.15 -27.82
CA ASP A 294 -8.90 -4.32 -28.70
C ASP A 294 -8.29 -3.01 -29.19
N PHE A 295 -8.59 -1.88 -28.50
CA PHE A 295 -8.04 -0.56 -28.86
C PHE A 295 -6.52 -0.52 -28.76
N LYS A 296 -5.90 0.37 -29.52
CA LYS A 296 -4.46 0.67 -29.48
C LYS A 296 -4.21 2.04 -28.85
N VAL A 297 -2.96 2.32 -28.49
CA VAL A 297 -2.52 3.64 -28.01
C VAL A 297 -2.92 4.76 -28.98
N ASP A 298 -2.75 4.52 -30.27
CA ASP A 298 -3.09 5.51 -31.32
C ASP A 298 -4.59 5.85 -31.33
N ASP A 299 -5.47 4.90 -31.00
CA ASP A 299 -6.90 5.13 -30.91
C ASP A 299 -7.23 6.05 -29.72
N VAL A 300 -6.56 5.83 -28.59
CA VAL A 300 -6.67 6.69 -27.40
C VAL A 300 -6.14 8.08 -27.69
N ASN A 301 -4.97 8.18 -28.35
CA ASN A 301 -4.38 9.47 -28.75
C ASN A 301 -5.30 10.24 -29.70
N ALA A 302 -5.88 9.56 -30.71
CA ALA A 302 -6.79 10.18 -31.65
C ALA A 302 -8.09 10.68 -30.97
N LEU A 303 -8.60 9.93 -30.00
CA LEU A 303 -9.76 10.35 -29.23
C LEU A 303 -9.42 11.55 -28.33
N THR A 304 -8.27 11.53 -27.68
CA THR A 304 -7.75 12.65 -26.89
C THR A 304 -7.58 13.91 -27.76
N ASP A 305 -7.02 13.77 -28.96
CA ASP A 305 -6.87 14.87 -29.92
C ASP A 305 -8.23 15.47 -30.34
N ARG A 306 -9.23 14.61 -30.53
CA ARG A 306 -10.60 15.05 -30.83
C ARG A 306 -11.19 15.84 -29.66
N ILE A 307 -11.07 15.34 -28.44
CA ILE A 307 -11.53 16.01 -27.22
C ILE A 307 -10.84 17.38 -27.09
N ALA A 308 -9.52 17.42 -27.24
CA ALA A 308 -8.73 18.64 -27.19
C ALA A 308 -9.17 19.66 -28.25
N SER A 309 -9.38 19.23 -29.48
CA SER A 309 -9.78 20.13 -30.57
C SER A 309 -11.20 20.71 -30.39
N GLN A 310 -12.10 19.94 -29.81
CA GLN A 310 -13.47 20.38 -29.54
C GLN A 310 -13.55 21.37 -28.38
N SER A 311 -12.70 21.23 -27.37
CA SER A 311 -12.69 22.11 -26.20
C SER A 311 -11.82 23.37 -26.39
N LEU A 312 -10.85 23.37 -27.32
CA LEU A 312 -9.87 24.44 -27.51
C LEU A 312 -10.46 25.85 -27.77
N PRO A 313 -11.63 26.03 -28.40
CA PRO A 313 -12.23 27.35 -28.55
C PRO A 313 -12.54 28.06 -27.23
N ASP A 314 -12.74 27.31 -26.14
CA ASP A 314 -12.90 27.81 -24.79
C ASP A 314 -11.75 27.29 -23.91
N VAL A 315 -10.84 28.18 -23.53
CA VAL A 315 -9.65 27.83 -22.71
C VAL A 315 -10.04 27.25 -21.35
N ALA A 316 -11.12 27.73 -20.73
CA ALA A 316 -11.58 27.19 -19.45
C ALA A 316 -12.10 25.75 -19.62
N ALA A 317 -12.96 25.53 -20.60
CA ALA A 317 -13.45 24.20 -20.94
C ALA A 317 -12.32 23.25 -21.37
N PHE A 318 -11.32 23.75 -22.09
CA PHE A 318 -10.13 22.96 -22.46
C PHE A 318 -9.35 22.50 -21.23
N LYS A 319 -9.07 23.41 -20.29
CA LYS A 319 -8.37 23.08 -19.05
C LYS A 319 -9.13 22.04 -18.21
N GLU A 320 -10.41 22.25 -17.99
CA GLU A 320 -11.26 21.33 -17.24
C GLU A 320 -11.28 19.95 -17.89
N THR A 321 -11.56 19.90 -19.19
CA THR A 321 -11.70 18.64 -19.92
C THR A 321 -10.39 17.87 -20.01
N LEU A 322 -9.28 18.53 -20.42
CA LEU A 322 -7.99 17.86 -20.57
C LEU A 322 -7.37 17.51 -19.20
N GLY A 323 -7.61 18.32 -18.18
CA GLY A 323 -7.24 17.99 -16.82
C GLY A 323 -7.97 16.74 -16.31
N ASP A 324 -9.27 16.63 -16.54
CA ASP A 324 -10.05 15.45 -16.20
C ASP A 324 -9.55 14.20 -16.94
N VAL A 325 -9.29 14.30 -18.25
CA VAL A 325 -8.73 13.19 -19.04
C VAL A 325 -7.38 12.76 -18.50
N PHE A 326 -6.51 13.70 -18.16
CA PHE A 326 -5.19 13.45 -17.58
C PHE A 326 -5.31 12.69 -16.25
N TYR A 327 -6.13 13.17 -15.31
CA TYR A 327 -6.34 12.51 -14.03
C TYR A 327 -6.94 11.11 -14.21
N TRP A 328 -7.93 10.98 -15.08
CA TRP A 328 -8.56 9.70 -15.38
C TRP A 328 -7.57 8.68 -15.97
N MET A 329 -6.72 9.08 -16.92
CA MET A 329 -5.70 8.17 -17.49
C MET A 329 -4.62 7.80 -16.49
N SER A 330 -4.23 8.74 -15.62
CA SER A 330 -3.22 8.50 -14.58
C SER A 330 -3.62 7.40 -13.61
N ASP A 331 -4.92 7.21 -13.37
CA ASP A 331 -5.44 6.16 -12.48
C ASP A 331 -5.59 4.79 -13.16
N LYS A 332 -5.50 4.72 -14.50
CA LYS A 332 -5.69 3.43 -15.19
C LYS A 332 -4.45 2.55 -15.10
N TYR A 333 -4.68 1.29 -14.79
CA TYR A 333 -3.65 0.24 -14.77
C TYR A 333 -3.52 -0.48 -16.14
N ASP A 334 -3.67 0.24 -17.23
CA ASP A 334 -3.50 -0.32 -18.58
C ASP A 334 -2.39 0.45 -19.30
N GLY A 335 -1.38 -0.27 -19.78
CA GLY A 335 -0.22 0.32 -20.44
C GLY A 335 -0.58 1.22 -21.62
N ARG A 336 -1.69 0.93 -22.30
CA ARG A 336 -2.17 1.74 -23.41
C ARG A 336 -2.61 3.13 -22.96
N TYR A 337 -3.30 3.22 -21.82
CA TYR A 337 -3.67 4.50 -21.22
C TYR A 337 -2.44 5.22 -20.65
N LYS A 338 -1.49 4.50 -20.04
CA LYS A 338 -0.24 5.11 -19.54
C LYS A 338 0.61 5.71 -20.67
N GLU A 339 0.72 5.03 -21.82
CA GLU A 339 1.41 5.59 -22.99
C GLU A 339 0.66 6.81 -23.58
N ALA A 340 -0.67 6.75 -23.61
CA ALA A 340 -1.51 7.86 -24.06
C ALA A 340 -1.49 9.04 -23.08
N ASP A 341 -1.39 8.77 -21.78
CA ASP A 341 -1.24 9.80 -20.75
C ASP A 341 0.07 10.58 -20.95
N LYS A 342 1.17 9.86 -21.21
CA LYS A 342 2.45 10.50 -21.58
C LYS A 342 2.32 11.41 -22.81
N TYR A 343 1.61 10.94 -23.84
CA TYR A 343 1.33 11.74 -25.04
C TYR A 343 0.51 13.00 -24.72
N LEU A 344 -0.56 12.87 -23.92
CA LEU A 344 -1.38 13.99 -23.48
C LEU A 344 -0.56 15.01 -22.71
N ILE A 345 0.23 14.54 -21.70
CA ILE A 345 1.08 15.39 -20.88
C ILE A 345 2.04 16.21 -21.75
N ASP A 346 2.77 15.54 -22.63
CA ASP A 346 3.80 16.20 -23.44
C ASP A 346 3.19 17.17 -24.44
N LYS A 347 2.08 16.79 -25.10
CA LYS A 347 1.48 17.56 -26.18
C LYS A 347 0.59 18.72 -25.71
N TYR A 348 -0.18 18.51 -24.66
CA TYR A 348 -1.27 19.43 -24.27
C TYR A 348 -1.07 20.11 -22.93
N ILE A 349 -0.16 19.61 -22.09
CA ILE A 349 0.10 20.20 -20.78
C ILE A 349 1.47 20.90 -20.77
N LEU A 350 2.56 20.13 -20.89
CA LEU A 350 3.92 20.67 -20.72
C LEU A 350 4.38 21.54 -21.89
N SER A 351 3.88 21.30 -23.11
CA SER A 351 4.18 22.12 -24.29
C SER A 351 3.33 23.39 -24.41
N ARG A 352 2.34 23.57 -23.55
CA ARG A 352 1.36 24.69 -23.61
C ARG A 352 1.38 25.57 -22.35
N PRO A 353 2.55 26.16 -22.00
CA PRO A 353 2.63 27.08 -20.87
C PRO A 353 1.75 28.33 -21.04
N ASP A 354 1.36 28.65 -22.28
CA ASP A 354 0.41 29.72 -22.62
C ASP A 354 -1.02 29.47 -22.13
N ILE A 355 -1.38 28.20 -21.90
CA ILE A 355 -2.71 27.81 -21.40
C ILE A 355 -2.68 27.58 -19.89
N TRP A 356 -1.66 26.90 -19.39
CA TRP A 356 -1.53 26.47 -18.00
C TRP A 356 -0.68 27.45 -17.17
N GLU A 357 -1.07 28.73 -17.14
CA GLU A 357 -0.25 29.82 -16.60
C GLU A 357 -0.63 30.29 -15.18
N THR A 358 -1.79 29.87 -14.66
CA THR A 358 -2.23 30.33 -13.34
C THR A 358 -1.49 29.61 -12.21
N PRO A 359 -1.38 30.22 -11.01
CA PRO A 359 -0.82 29.52 -9.84
C PRO A 359 -1.56 28.22 -9.51
N ALA A 360 -2.87 28.15 -9.71
CA ALA A 360 -3.66 26.94 -9.53
C ALA A 360 -3.30 25.86 -10.54
N ASP A 361 -3.08 26.22 -11.82
CA ASP A 361 -2.62 25.27 -12.83
C ASP A 361 -1.24 24.69 -12.48
N THR A 362 -0.34 25.55 -11.96
CA THR A 362 0.99 25.12 -11.55
C THR A 362 0.95 24.05 -10.48
N VAL A 363 0.07 24.21 -9.49
CA VAL A 363 -0.08 23.28 -8.36
C VAL A 363 -0.86 22.04 -8.79
N ASN A 364 -2.01 22.23 -9.43
CA ASN A 364 -2.97 21.15 -9.67
C ASN A 364 -2.65 20.31 -10.91
N VAL A 365 -1.99 20.86 -11.92
CA VAL A 365 -1.77 20.17 -13.22
C VAL A 365 -0.30 20.06 -13.57
N ILE A 366 0.44 21.18 -13.66
CA ILE A 366 1.82 21.19 -14.18
C ILE A 366 2.77 20.39 -13.27
N GLY A 367 2.66 20.54 -11.95
CA GLY A 367 3.49 19.79 -10.99
C GLY A 367 3.29 18.29 -11.14
N TYR A 368 2.03 17.87 -11.20
CA TYR A 368 1.64 16.48 -11.39
C TYR A 368 2.12 15.95 -12.75
N ALA A 369 1.85 16.69 -13.84
CA ALA A 369 2.26 16.33 -15.19
C ALA A 369 3.78 16.14 -15.32
N LYS A 370 4.60 16.99 -14.71
CA LYS A 370 6.06 16.84 -14.71
C LYS A 370 6.50 15.54 -14.03
N THR A 371 5.93 15.24 -12.89
CA THR A 371 6.26 14.01 -12.15
C THR A 371 5.81 12.77 -12.91
N MET A 372 4.58 12.77 -13.45
CA MET A 372 4.08 11.67 -14.26
C MET A 372 4.88 11.49 -15.54
N SER A 373 5.27 12.59 -16.22
CA SER A 373 6.12 12.54 -17.41
C SER A 373 7.48 11.91 -17.12
N ASP A 374 8.12 12.23 -15.98
CA ASP A 374 9.37 11.59 -15.54
C ASP A 374 9.18 10.08 -15.34
N LEU A 375 8.17 9.70 -14.56
CA LEU A 375 7.86 8.30 -14.25
C LEU A 375 7.55 7.49 -15.51
N LEU A 376 6.65 7.99 -16.34
CA LEU A 376 6.25 7.34 -17.60
C LEU A 376 7.38 7.30 -18.63
N SER A 377 8.42 8.12 -18.48
CA SER A 377 9.63 8.08 -19.32
C SER A 377 10.57 6.92 -18.97
N ARG A 378 10.41 6.31 -17.80
CA ARG A 378 11.27 5.21 -17.34
C ARG A 378 10.94 3.93 -18.10
N SER A 379 11.96 3.29 -18.67
CA SER A 379 11.81 2.04 -19.45
C SER A 379 10.71 2.08 -20.51
N MET A 380 10.59 3.21 -21.22
CA MET A 380 9.61 3.36 -22.30
C MET A 380 9.75 2.27 -23.38
N PRO A 381 8.65 1.87 -24.03
CA PRO A 381 8.71 1.01 -25.20
C PRO A 381 9.68 1.55 -26.26
N GLY A 382 10.53 0.68 -26.76
CA GLY A 382 11.61 1.07 -27.69
C GLY A 382 12.91 1.52 -27.03
N SER A 383 12.93 1.82 -25.74
CA SER A 383 14.17 2.14 -25.01
C SER A 383 14.99 0.88 -24.72
N VAL A 384 16.29 1.07 -24.52
CA VAL A 384 17.17 -0.04 -24.11
C VAL A 384 17.03 -0.25 -22.62
N LEU A 385 16.70 -1.48 -22.20
CA LEU A 385 16.62 -1.82 -20.78
C LEU A 385 17.95 -1.54 -20.06
N PRO A 386 17.91 -1.08 -18.81
CA PRO A 386 19.11 -0.79 -18.04
C PRO A 386 19.95 -2.06 -17.81
N ALA A 387 21.28 -1.89 -17.72
CA ALA A 387 22.19 -3.00 -17.47
C ALA A 387 22.23 -3.40 -15.98
N LEU A 388 21.06 -3.39 -15.34
CA LEU A 388 20.92 -3.72 -13.92
C LEU A 388 20.97 -5.22 -13.69
N LYS A 389 21.58 -5.59 -12.58
CA LYS A 389 21.62 -6.97 -12.09
C LYS A 389 20.58 -7.10 -10.98
N VAL A 390 19.55 -7.90 -11.21
CA VAL A 390 18.47 -8.14 -10.25
C VAL A 390 18.45 -9.60 -9.84
N TYR A 391 18.13 -9.87 -8.57
CA TYR A 391 17.83 -11.22 -8.14
C TYR A 391 16.36 -11.51 -8.43
N GLY A 392 16.08 -12.65 -9.03
CA GLY A 392 14.71 -13.01 -9.37
C GLY A 392 14.61 -14.46 -9.83
N THR A 393 13.38 -14.93 -9.91
CA THR A 393 13.06 -16.29 -10.35
C THR A 393 12.53 -16.26 -11.77
N MET A 394 13.32 -16.76 -12.72
CA MET A 394 12.85 -17.00 -14.07
C MET A 394 12.06 -18.30 -14.11
N ALA A 395 10.83 -18.27 -14.56
CA ALA A 395 9.97 -19.43 -14.66
C ALA A 395 9.28 -19.56 -16.02
N SER A 396 8.93 -20.80 -16.36
CA SER A 396 8.07 -21.15 -17.49
C SER A 396 7.20 -22.38 -17.14
N GLY A 397 6.01 -22.46 -17.75
CA GLY A 397 5.06 -23.53 -17.50
C GLY A 397 4.16 -23.35 -16.29
N GLY A 398 4.34 -22.28 -15.53
CA GLY A 398 3.53 -21.91 -14.36
C GLY A 398 4.26 -20.95 -13.44
N VAL A 399 3.57 -20.39 -12.46
CA VAL A 399 4.15 -19.60 -11.38
C VAL A 399 4.77 -20.54 -10.33
N PRO A 400 6.00 -20.30 -9.85
CA PRO A 400 6.65 -21.15 -8.84
C PRO A 400 5.88 -21.19 -7.51
N ASP A 401 5.79 -22.37 -6.90
CA ASP A 401 5.11 -22.58 -5.61
C ASP A 401 5.64 -21.66 -4.50
N SER A 402 6.93 -21.35 -4.50
CA SER A 402 7.52 -20.43 -3.54
C SER A 402 6.94 -19.01 -3.64
N ILE A 403 6.57 -18.57 -4.84
CA ILE A 403 5.96 -17.26 -5.08
C ILE A 403 4.48 -17.31 -4.70
N LEU A 404 3.76 -18.36 -5.10
CA LEU A 404 2.35 -18.53 -4.75
C LEU A 404 2.17 -18.59 -3.23
N SER A 405 2.97 -19.41 -2.55
CA SER A 405 2.93 -19.54 -1.08
C SER A 405 3.26 -18.22 -0.37
N ALA A 406 4.29 -17.50 -0.84
CA ALA A 406 4.66 -16.19 -0.27
C ALA A 406 3.54 -15.13 -0.47
N SER A 407 2.72 -15.30 -1.51
CA SER A 407 1.56 -14.44 -1.80
C SER A 407 0.24 -15.00 -1.24
N GLU A 408 0.30 -16.01 -0.37
CA GLU A 408 -0.86 -16.68 0.24
C GLU A 408 -1.86 -17.23 -0.79
N LEU A 409 -1.36 -17.65 -1.95
CA LEU A 409 -2.15 -18.23 -3.03
C LEU A 409 -2.02 -19.77 -3.01
N PRO A 410 -3.07 -20.50 -3.43
CA PRO A 410 -3.02 -21.96 -3.50
C PRO A 410 -1.95 -22.41 -4.51
N SER A 411 -1.16 -23.39 -4.09
CA SER A 411 -0.18 -24.05 -4.97
C SER A 411 -0.90 -24.99 -5.93
N GLU A 412 -0.60 -24.86 -7.22
CA GLU A 412 -1.06 -25.82 -8.22
C GLU A 412 0.02 -26.89 -8.41
N ALA A 413 -0.37 -28.19 -8.41
CA ALA A 413 0.54 -29.31 -8.58
C ALA A 413 1.08 -29.43 -10.03
N VAL A 414 1.59 -28.33 -10.57
CA VAL A 414 2.15 -28.25 -11.92
C VAL A 414 3.67 -28.20 -11.84
N LYS A 415 4.34 -29.03 -12.65
CA LYS A 415 5.80 -29.05 -12.72
C LYS A 415 6.30 -27.78 -13.42
N VAL A 416 6.84 -26.83 -12.64
CA VAL A 416 7.34 -25.53 -13.11
C VAL A 416 8.86 -25.60 -13.29
N ASN A 417 9.34 -25.12 -14.43
CA ASN A 417 10.78 -24.93 -14.64
C ASN A 417 11.17 -23.54 -14.13
N ALA A 418 11.76 -23.48 -12.95
CA ALA A 418 12.12 -22.25 -12.28
C ALA A 418 13.61 -22.21 -11.91
N ARG A 419 14.24 -21.04 -12.08
CA ARG A 419 15.64 -20.78 -11.72
C ARG A 419 15.79 -19.43 -11.04
N SER A 420 16.11 -19.44 -9.76
CA SER A 420 16.40 -18.25 -8.97
C SER A 420 17.89 -17.92 -9.03
N ARG A 421 18.24 -16.75 -9.53
CA ARG A 421 19.62 -16.26 -9.62
C ARG A 421 19.65 -14.77 -9.92
N VAL A 422 20.87 -14.23 -9.98
CA VAL A 422 21.11 -12.85 -10.47
C VAL A 422 20.98 -12.83 -12.00
N TRP A 423 20.14 -11.93 -12.49
CA TRP A 423 19.87 -11.69 -13.91
C TRP A 423 20.30 -10.28 -14.30
N ASN A 424 20.91 -10.16 -15.48
CA ASN A 424 21.13 -8.83 -16.10
C ASN A 424 19.94 -8.52 -17.00
N LEU A 425 19.19 -7.44 -16.70
CA LEU A 425 17.95 -7.11 -17.39
C LEU A 425 18.16 -6.87 -18.90
N ARG A 426 19.27 -6.23 -19.28
CA ARG A 426 19.61 -5.99 -20.69
C ARG A 426 19.91 -7.27 -21.48
N ARG A 427 20.27 -8.36 -20.80
CA ARG A 427 20.66 -9.64 -21.41
C ARG A 427 19.59 -10.73 -21.27
N LEU A 428 18.38 -10.33 -20.93
CA LEU A 428 17.27 -11.29 -20.89
C LEU A 428 16.90 -11.77 -22.28
N PRO A 429 16.46 -13.01 -22.42
CA PRO A 429 15.92 -13.50 -23.68
C PRO A 429 14.73 -12.65 -24.14
N SER A 430 14.59 -12.42 -25.44
CA SER A 430 13.39 -11.77 -26.01
C SER A 430 12.12 -12.56 -25.64
N ASP A 431 11.00 -11.88 -25.61
CA ASP A 431 9.68 -12.41 -25.19
C ASP A 431 9.65 -12.94 -23.74
N THR A 432 10.53 -12.42 -22.89
CA THR A 432 10.46 -12.60 -21.43
C THR A 432 9.65 -11.42 -20.85
N PHE A 433 8.73 -11.70 -19.94
CA PHE A 433 8.09 -10.68 -19.13
C PHE A 433 8.88 -10.47 -17.84
N ILE A 434 9.26 -9.24 -17.55
CA ILE A 434 9.74 -8.82 -16.24
C ILE A 434 8.49 -8.51 -15.41
N PHE A 435 8.38 -9.05 -14.22
CA PHE A 435 7.23 -8.89 -13.34
C PHE A 435 7.73 -8.46 -11.96
N PHE A 436 7.64 -7.16 -11.69
CA PHE A 436 7.90 -6.60 -10.37
C PHE A 436 6.63 -6.69 -9.53
N PHE A 437 6.72 -7.21 -8.34
CA PHE A 437 5.56 -7.44 -7.49
C PHE A 437 5.88 -7.33 -6.00
N ASP A 438 4.81 -7.13 -5.23
CA ASP A 438 4.78 -7.30 -3.78
C ASP A 438 3.81 -8.45 -3.45
N THR A 439 4.21 -9.30 -2.53
CA THR A 439 3.41 -10.45 -2.07
C THR A 439 2.12 -10.03 -1.36
N LYS A 440 2.07 -8.82 -0.80
CA LYS A 440 0.92 -8.25 -0.09
C LYS A 440 -0.04 -7.46 -1.00
N CYS A 441 0.38 -7.12 -2.21
CA CYS A 441 -0.40 -6.33 -3.15
C CYS A 441 -1.55 -7.15 -3.76
N GLN A 442 -2.79 -6.68 -3.65
CA GLN A 442 -3.97 -7.36 -4.16
C GLN A 442 -3.92 -7.54 -5.68
N HIS A 443 -3.59 -6.50 -6.45
CA HIS A 443 -3.46 -6.58 -7.92
C HIS A 443 -2.35 -7.53 -8.35
N CYS A 444 -1.27 -7.63 -7.56
CA CYS A 444 -0.21 -8.61 -7.81
C CYS A 444 -0.74 -10.05 -7.65
N ARG A 445 -1.55 -10.30 -6.62
CA ARG A 445 -2.16 -11.62 -6.36
C ARG A 445 -3.11 -12.03 -7.49
N GLU A 446 -3.97 -11.13 -7.93
CA GLU A 446 -4.87 -11.35 -9.08
C GLU A 446 -4.09 -11.64 -10.36
N SER A 447 -3.03 -10.87 -10.62
CA SER A 447 -2.13 -11.07 -11.76
C SER A 447 -1.37 -12.40 -11.68
N LEU A 448 -0.95 -12.86 -10.50
CA LEU A 448 -0.30 -14.16 -10.31
C LEU A 448 -1.26 -15.31 -10.60
N VAL A 449 -2.53 -15.22 -10.19
CA VAL A 449 -3.57 -16.20 -10.54
C VAL A 449 -3.79 -16.26 -12.05
N ALA A 450 -3.88 -15.12 -12.71
CA ALA A 450 -4.01 -15.05 -14.17
C ALA A 450 -2.78 -15.60 -14.89
N LEU A 451 -1.57 -15.25 -14.43
CA LEU A 451 -0.30 -15.75 -14.94
C LEU A 451 -0.19 -17.27 -14.82
N THR A 452 -0.65 -17.84 -13.72
CA THR A 452 -0.64 -19.30 -13.55
C THR A 452 -1.40 -19.98 -14.70
N LYS A 453 -2.61 -19.51 -15.01
CA LYS A 453 -3.43 -20.03 -16.13
C LYS A 453 -2.75 -19.84 -17.49
N LEU A 454 -2.25 -18.62 -17.76
CA LEU A 454 -1.58 -18.27 -19.02
C LEU A 454 -0.30 -19.07 -19.25
N MET A 455 0.54 -19.22 -18.23
CA MET A 455 1.80 -19.96 -18.33
C MET A 455 1.58 -21.47 -18.41
N CYS A 456 0.54 -22.02 -17.79
CA CYS A 456 0.13 -23.41 -17.96
C CYS A 456 -0.31 -23.71 -19.39
N ALA A 457 -1.10 -22.81 -19.98
CA ALA A 457 -1.56 -22.94 -21.36
C ALA A 457 -0.43 -22.69 -22.38
N ASN A 458 0.44 -21.74 -22.12
CA ASN A 458 1.60 -21.44 -22.96
C ASN A 458 2.92 -21.72 -22.22
N ARG A 459 3.36 -22.96 -22.24
CA ARG A 459 4.60 -23.40 -21.56
C ARG A 459 5.89 -22.74 -22.06
N LYS A 460 5.83 -22.03 -23.20
CA LYS A 460 6.96 -21.25 -23.72
C LYS A 460 7.01 -19.83 -23.14
N MET A 461 5.93 -19.35 -22.53
CA MET A 461 5.87 -18.07 -21.84
C MET A 461 6.89 -18.05 -20.69
N ARG A 462 7.76 -17.05 -20.70
CA ARG A 462 8.81 -16.85 -19.69
C ARG A 462 8.52 -15.60 -18.89
N VAL A 463 8.56 -15.72 -17.57
CA VAL A 463 8.39 -14.62 -16.66
C VAL A 463 9.55 -14.57 -15.67
N LEU A 464 10.18 -13.42 -15.54
CA LEU A 464 11.15 -13.14 -14.48
C LEU A 464 10.43 -12.40 -13.35
N PHE A 465 10.19 -13.13 -12.26
CA PHE A 465 9.57 -12.62 -11.05
C PHE A 465 10.61 -11.92 -10.18
N ILE A 466 10.36 -10.66 -9.81
CA ILE A 466 11.23 -9.84 -8.97
C ILE A 466 10.37 -9.27 -7.84
N SER A 467 10.60 -9.74 -6.62
CA SER A 467 9.98 -9.16 -5.43
C SER A 467 10.71 -7.89 -5.03
N LEU A 468 9.98 -6.82 -4.72
CA LEU A 468 10.57 -5.55 -4.25
C LEU A 468 10.93 -5.59 -2.76
N TYR A 469 10.32 -6.49 -2.00
CA TYR A 469 10.46 -6.60 -0.54
C TYR A 469 11.15 -7.92 -0.11
N ASP A 470 11.99 -8.49 -0.97
CA ASP A 470 12.80 -9.65 -0.61
C ASP A 470 14.17 -9.18 -0.11
N ASP A 471 14.68 -9.78 0.99
CA ASP A 471 16.03 -9.60 1.55
C ASP A 471 17.17 -9.87 0.55
N SER A 472 16.83 -10.21 -0.67
CA SER A 472 17.74 -10.39 -1.79
C SER A 472 18.52 -9.11 -2.18
N ALA A 473 18.08 -7.93 -1.76
CA ALA A 473 18.79 -6.65 -1.97
C ALA A 473 20.19 -6.63 -1.31
N VAL A 474 20.44 -7.48 -0.30
CA VAL A 474 21.73 -7.62 0.39
C VAL A 474 22.67 -8.61 -0.30
N ARG A 475 22.26 -9.30 -1.36
CA ARG A 475 23.06 -10.33 -2.04
C ARG A 475 24.17 -9.70 -2.87
N ARG A 476 25.40 -10.23 -2.72
CA ARG A 476 26.55 -9.79 -3.53
C ARG A 476 26.28 -9.92 -5.02
N GLY A 477 26.56 -8.85 -5.77
CA GLY A 477 26.47 -8.82 -7.23
C GLY A 477 25.11 -8.39 -7.79
N VAL A 478 24.20 -7.94 -6.96
CA VAL A 478 22.93 -7.29 -7.34
C VAL A 478 23.16 -5.77 -7.42
N SER A 479 22.50 -5.11 -8.35
CA SER A 479 22.48 -3.64 -8.41
C SER A 479 21.71 -3.07 -7.20
N PRO A 480 22.06 -1.88 -6.71
CA PRO A 480 21.30 -1.23 -5.66
C PRO A 480 19.81 -1.12 -6.03
N LEU A 481 18.92 -1.35 -5.07
CA LEU A 481 17.47 -1.23 -5.26
C LEU A 481 17.09 0.15 -5.81
N GLU A 482 17.79 1.18 -5.35
CA GLU A 482 17.67 2.57 -5.85
C GLU A 482 17.76 2.67 -7.37
N SER A 483 18.75 1.97 -7.97
CA SER A 483 18.92 1.98 -9.42
C SER A 483 17.74 1.31 -10.15
N VAL A 484 17.07 0.35 -9.51
CA VAL A 484 15.86 -0.27 -10.05
C VAL A 484 14.70 0.71 -9.97
N LEU A 485 14.51 1.35 -8.82
CA LEU A 485 13.49 2.38 -8.59
C LEU A 485 13.66 3.57 -9.53
N ASP A 486 14.89 4.00 -9.81
CA ASP A 486 15.16 5.10 -10.74
C ASP A 486 14.97 4.72 -12.22
N SER A 487 14.93 3.43 -12.54
CA SER A 487 14.83 2.93 -13.93
C SER A 487 13.44 2.48 -14.34
N PHE A 488 12.55 2.20 -13.38
CA PHE A 488 11.21 1.71 -13.63
C PHE A 488 10.18 2.54 -12.88
N ASP A 489 8.99 2.69 -13.47
CA ASP A 489 7.85 3.22 -12.74
C ASP A 489 7.25 2.11 -11.86
N LEU A 490 7.57 2.14 -10.58
CA LEU A 490 7.13 1.15 -9.60
C LEU A 490 6.05 1.68 -8.65
N GLN A 491 5.36 2.77 -9.01
CA GLN A 491 4.26 3.33 -8.22
C GLN A 491 3.06 2.39 -8.15
N LEU A 492 2.77 1.73 -9.25
CA LEU A 492 1.69 0.75 -9.36
C LEU A 492 2.27 -0.64 -9.55
N LEU A 493 1.92 -1.55 -8.67
CA LEU A 493 2.31 -2.96 -8.79
C LEU A 493 1.09 -3.82 -9.15
N PRO A 494 1.32 -4.88 -9.93
CA PRO A 494 2.59 -5.33 -10.49
C PRO A 494 3.06 -4.45 -11.64
N MET A 495 4.31 -4.01 -11.67
CA MET A 495 4.89 -3.38 -12.86
C MET A 495 5.44 -4.46 -13.79
N THR A 496 5.06 -4.40 -15.05
CA THR A 496 5.41 -5.42 -16.03
C THR A 496 6.06 -4.80 -17.28
N VAL A 497 7.10 -5.46 -17.78
CA VAL A 497 7.76 -5.05 -19.04
C VAL A 497 8.03 -6.29 -19.88
N LYS A 498 7.57 -6.30 -21.11
CA LYS A 498 7.93 -7.32 -22.10
C LYS A 498 9.30 -7.00 -22.69
N VAL A 499 10.21 -7.96 -22.67
CA VAL A 499 11.56 -7.82 -23.25
C VAL A 499 11.52 -8.09 -24.73
N GLY A 500 11.87 -7.11 -25.53
CA GLY A 500 12.02 -7.22 -26.96
C GLY A 500 13.41 -7.73 -27.39
N LYS A 501 13.68 -7.71 -28.69
CA LYS A 501 14.98 -8.09 -29.23
C LYS A 501 16.10 -7.15 -28.75
N LYS A 502 17.29 -7.70 -28.51
CA LYS A 502 18.49 -6.95 -28.07
C LYS A 502 18.32 -6.17 -26.75
N GLY A 503 17.42 -6.62 -25.86
CA GLY A 503 17.19 -5.97 -24.57
C GLY A 503 16.47 -4.62 -24.69
N ILE A 504 15.65 -4.45 -25.72
CA ILE A 504 14.76 -3.30 -25.87
C ILE A 504 13.51 -3.54 -25.04
N ALA A 505 13.03 -2.53 -24.33
CA ALA A 505 11.74 -2.56 -23.64
C ALA A 505 10.61 -2.62 -24.69
N GLY A 506 9.73 -3.58 -24.53
CA GLY A 506 8.50 -3.70 -25.31
C GLY A 506 7.32 -3.08 -24.54
N GLU A 507 6.17 -3.74 -24.65
CA GLU A 507 4.95 -3.36 -23.94
C GLU A 507 5.17 -3.33 -22.42
N ARG A 508 4.65 -2.28 -21.77
CA ARG A 508 4.67 -2.09 -20.30
C ARG A 508 3.27 -2.25 -19.73
N TYR A 509 3.17 -2.42 -18.41
CA TYR A 509 1.91 -2.56 -17.67
C TYR A 509 0.98 -3.60 -18.30
N VAL A 510 1.57 -4.75 -18.69
CA VAL A 510 0.79 -5.82 -19.32
C VAL A 510 -0.23 -6.35 -18.33
N ASP A 511 -1.50 -6.20 -18.64
CA ASP A 511 -2.61 -6.68 -17.84
C ASP A 511 -2.85 -8.17 -18.09
N PHE A 512 -2.28 -8.99 -17.22
CA PHE A 512 -2.43 -10.45 -17.32
C PHE A 512 -3.84 -10.93 -16.96
N VAL A 513 -4.59 -10.18 -16.16
CA VAL A 513 -5.98 -10.54 -15.81
C VAL A 513 -6.85 -10.41 -17.07
N ARG A 514 -6.75 -9.30 -17.78
CA ARG A 514 -7.42 -9.11 -19.06
C ARG A 514 -6.95 -10.12 -20.12
N MET A 515 -5.62 -10.34 -20.21
CA MET A 515 -5.05 -11.31 -21.15
C MET A 515 -5.57 -12.72 -20.91
N ALA A 516 -5.76 -13.12 -19.65
CA ALA A 516 -6.36 -14.40 -19.30
C ALA A 516 -7.86 -14.41 -19.62
N GLY A 517 -8.58 -13.35 -19.34
CA GLY A 517 -10.00 -13.19 -19.73
C GLY A 517 -10.20 -13.38 -21.23
N ASN A 518 -9.38 -12.72 -22.05
CA ASN A 518 -9.45 -12.85 -23.53
C ASN A 518 -9.06 -14.25 -24.03
N THR A 519 -8.19 -14.95 -23.28
CA THR A 519 -7.72 -16.29 -23.68
C THR A 519 -8.69 -17.39 -23.26
N PHE A 520 -9.28 -17.28 -22.06
CA PHE A 520 -10.08 -18.34 -21.42
C PHE A 520 -11.52 -17.90 -21.14
N GLY A 521 -11.86 -16.61 -21.32
CA GLY A 521 -13.22 -16.13 -21.21
C GLY A 521 -14.10 -16.81 -22.24
N ASP A 522 -15.27 -17.20 -21.79
CA ASP A 522 -16.28 -17.86 -22.64
C ASP A 522 -16.59 -16.92 -23.82
N LYS A 523 -16.21 -17.33 -25.03
CA LYS A 523 -16.72 -16.73 -26.27
C LYS A 523 -18.18 -17.16 -26.44
N GLY A 524 -18.91 -17.00 -25.36
CA GLY A 524 -20.28 -17.37 -25.23
C GLY A 524 -21.22 -16.29 -25.74
N LYS A 525 -21.65 -16.52 -27.00
CA LYS A 525 -22.89 -16.06 -27.68
C LYS A 525 -22.97 -14.60 -28.05
#